data_6306118405b02a8005f460510032a940
#
_entry.id   6306118405b02a8005f460510032a940
#
_cell.length_a   1.000
_cell.length_b   1.000
_cell.length_c   1.000
_cell.angle_alpha   90.00
_cell.angle_beta   90.00
_cell.angle_gamma   90.00
#
_symmetry.space_group_name_H-M   'P 1'
#
loop_
_entity.id
_entity.type
_entity.pdbx_description
1 polymer ?
#
loop_
_entity_poly.entity_id
_entity_poly.type
_entity_poly.pdbx_seq_one_letter_code
_entity_poly.pdbx_strand_id
1 'polypeptide(L)'
;RMTLVPDAKPVSEKAIIKAVAATGMKATRWQTGQTQPDIKLRQRSQTLYTTLSGLFIVIGMLIHIAMAGAFIDVQTFPRHPENWSLQWDVITQYLYNLFSVHARQAMPLPEKIAFGLAVIFGARHVVVKAYYALKRLRADMNLLMMVAVIGAMIIDEWFEAATVRFLFSLSLAIESWSIGRARHAVETLLDLAPSTVTVKDKTGQERVVPVGEVSIGTHFILSPGDKIPLDGEVVTGFSSVNQAPITGESIPVAKQAGDEVFAGSINGEATLEIKSSRLVSDTTLAQITRLVGEAHSKRAEAEQWVEKFARIYTPVVMLLALAVFIIPPLFLEGIWDEWFYRALVLLVIACPCALVISTPVSIVAALACAARQGILIKGGIYIEAPAHLNAIAFDKTGTLTCGEPLVTGIYPFNNHNQEELLSRAAALESRSNHPLAKAILNYKETEGIATASAEEITVLPGKGVTGLFNGNDFWLGSRRYLLERGQETPEISEQAMALEQTGQSVIAIGNDRHVCGLISVADQSRPEIKSTLQSLRQSGIKHLVMLTGDNLVTAEHIARQIGLDEVHAEVLPADKVEIIGRMVKQYGHVAMIGDGINDAPALGRANLGIAM
;
A
#
# COMPACT_ATOMS: atom_id res chain seq x y z
N ARG A 1 -6.10 -6.69 -14.19
CA ARG A 1 -5.88 -8.08 -13.78
C ARG A 1 -7.23 -8.68 -13.41
N MET A 2 -7.59 -9.80 -13.97
CA MET A 2 -8.87 -10.47 -13.69
C MET A 2 -8.52 -11.83 -13.06
N THR A 3 -8.87 -12.01 -11.80
CA THR A 3 -8.74 -13.31 -11.13
C THR A 3 -10.07 -14.03 -11.32
N LEU A 4 -10.04 -15.18 -11.98
CA LEU A 4 -11.22 -16.03 -12.15
C LEU A 4 -11.17 -17.10 -11.06
N VAL A 5 -12.14 -17.06 -10.16
CA VAL A 5 -12.42 -18.17 -9.25
C VAL A 5 -13.37 -19.08 -10.00
N PRO A 6 -13.02 -20.31 -10.32
CA PRO A 6 -13.92 -21.21 -11.04
C PRO A 6 -15.02 -21.68 -10.10
N ASP A 7 -16.24 -21.30 -10.39
CA ASP A 7 -17.42 -22.02 -9.87
C ASP A 7 -17.47 -23.39 -10.57
N ALA A 8 -17.27 -24.43 -9.80
CA ALA A 8 -17.58 -25.87 -10.03
C ALA A 8 -17.36 -26.52 -11.42
N LYS A 9 -16.98 -25.80 -12.50
CA LYS A 9 -16.60 -26.35 -13.80
C LYS A 9 -15.31 -25.72 -14.33
N PRO A 10 -14.30 -26.51 -14.72
CA PRO A 10 -13.05 -25.99 -15.25
C PRO A 10 -13.33 -25.30 -16.61
N VAL A 11 -13.16 -23.98 -16.65
CA VAL A 11 -13.25 -23.20 -17.88
C VAL A 11 -11.91 -23.26 -18.60
N SER A 12 -11.89 -23.65 -19.87
CA SER A 12 -10.64 -23.72 -20.63
C SER A 12 -10.01 -22.35 -20.84
N GLU A 13 -8.67 -22.28 -20.77
CA GLU A 13 -7.89 -21.03 -20.99
C GLU A 13 -8.27 -20.36 -22.32
N LYS A 14 -8.50 -21.15 -23.39
CA LYS A 14 -8.94 -20.64 -24.69
C LYS A 14 -10.32 -19.96 -24.64
N ALA A 15 -11.24 -20.47 -23.84
CA ALA A 15 -12.56 -19.86 -23.66
C ALA A 15 -12.48 -18.52 -22.93
N ILE A 16 -11.59 -18.43 -21.91
CA ILE A 16 -11.30 -17.20 -21.17
C ILE A 16 -10.70 -16.14 -22.09
N ILE A 17 -9.66 -16.51 -22.85
CA ILE A 17 -8.98 -15.61 -23.81
C ILE A 17 -10.00 -15.10 -24.86
N LYS A 18 -10.86 -15.98 -25.38
CA LYS A 18 -11.91 -15.63 -26.35
C LYS A 18 -12.96 -14.68 -25.74
N ALA A 19 -13.38 -14.92 -24.50
CA ALA A 19 -14.32 -14.06 -23.80
C ALA A 19 -13.75 -12.67 -23.52
N VAL A 20 -12.46 -12.59 -23.12
CA VAL A 20 -11.75 -11.33 -22.92
C VAL A 20 -11.49 -10.63 -24.24
N ALA A 21 -11.10 -11.33 -25.31
CA ALA A 21 -10.94 -10.75 -26.64
C ALA A 21 -12.24 -10.17 -27.19
N ALA A 22 -13.40 -10.79 -26.90
CA ALA A 22 -14.71 -10.24 -27.23
C ALA A 22 -15.00 -8.89 -26.55
N THR A 23 -14.26 -8.50 -25.52
CA THR A 23 -14.34 -7.17 -24.89
C THR A 23 -13.40 -6.12 -25.48
N GLY A 24 -12.64 -6.47 -26.53
CA GLY A 24 -11.61 -5.62 -27.12
C GLY A 24 -10.32 -5.56 -26.30
N MET A 25 -10.20 -6.39 -25.27
CA MET A 25 -9.00 -6.50 -24.44
C MET A 25 -8.19 -7.74 -24.81
N LYS A 26 -6.87 -7.67 -24.69
CA LYS A 26 -5.98 -8.80 -24.92
C LYS A 26 -5.68 -9.49 -23.58
N ALA A 27 -6.04 -10.77 -23.46
CA ALA A 27 -5.65 -11.58 -22.32
C ALA A 27 -4.37 -12.34 -22.62
N THR A 28 -3.43 -12.32 -21.69
CA THR A 28 -2.21 -13.13 -21.71
C THR A 28 -2.09 -13.84 -20.36
N ARG A 29 -1.53 -15.05 -20.36
CA ARG A 29 -1.26 -15.77 -19.12
C ARG A 29 -0.22 -14.99 -18.31
N TRP A 30 -0.50 -14.79 -17.03
CA TRP A 30 0.45 -14.16 -16.13
C TRP A 30 1.56 -15.15 -15.80
N GLN A 31 2.79 -14.79 -16.08
CA GLN A 31 3.99 -15.48 -15.58
C GLN A 31 4.65 -14.58 -14.53
N THR A 32 4.90 -15.15 -13.36
CA THR A 32 5.57 -14.47 -12.25
C THR A 32 6.99 -14.09 -12.69
N GLY A 33 7.39 -12.82 -12.49
CA GLY A 33 8.72 -12.32 -12.89
C GLY A 33 8.77 -11.55 -14.21
N GLN A 34 7.70 -11.50 -15.00
CA GLN A 34 7.67 -10.61 -16.17
C GLN A 34 7.27 -9.20 -15.76
N THR A 35 8.23 -8.29 -15.71
CA THR A 35 7.99 -6.84 -15.79
C THR A 35 7.12 -6.58 -17.01
N GLN A 36 6.00 -5.87 -16.85
CA GLN A 36 5.07 -5.61 -17.96
C GLN A 36 5.69 -4.60 -18.95
N PRO A 37 6.36 -5.03 -20.04
CA PRO A 37 6.85 -4.12 -21.07
C PRO A 37 5.71 -3.38 -21.76
N ASP A 38 4.50 -3.95 -21.77
CA ASP A 38 3.31 -3.40 -22.42
C ASP A 38 2.81 -2.06 -21.83
N ILE A 39 3.01 -1.79 -20.54
CA ILE A 39 2.49 -0.55 -19.93
C ILE A 39 3.35 0.65 -20.34
N LYS A 40 4.67 0.55 -20.27
CA LYS A 40 5.60 1.61 -20.70
C LYS A 40 5.48 1.90 -22.19
N LEU A 41 5.34 0.85 -23.02
CA LEU A 41 5.12 0.98 -24.46
C LEU A 41 3.77 1.65 -24.75
N ARG A 42 2.72 1.30 -24.03
CA ARG A 42 1.38 1.87 -24.19
C ARG A 42 1.34 3.35 -23.77
N GLN A 43 2.01 3.72 -22.68
CA GLN A 43 2.15 5.12 -22.26
C GLN A 43 2.92 5.94 -23.29
N ARG A 44 4.08 5.45 -23.77
CA ARG A 44 4.85 6.12 -24.82
C ARG A 44 4.05 6.30 -26.11
N SER A 45 3.31 5.28 -26.53
CA SER A 45 2.45 5.38 -27.72
C SER A 45 1.34 6.41 -27.51
N GLN A 46 0.70 6.45 -26.34
CA GLN A 46 -0.34 7.41 -26.03
C GLN A 46 0.20 8.85 -26.04
N THR A 47 1.33 9.10 -25.38
CA THR A 47 1.98 10.41 -25.39
C THR A 47 2.35 10.82 -26.82
N LEU A 48 2.94 9.91 -27.61
CA LEU A 48 3.31 10.19 -29.00
C LEU A 48 2.09 10.61 -29.85
N TYR A 49 0.99 9.86 -29.78
CA TYR A 49 -0.21 10.18 -30.56
C TYR A 49 -0.87 11.48 -30.10
N THR A 50 -0.85 11.79 -28.81
CA THR A 50 -1.36 13.05 -28.27
C THR A 50 -0.49 14.23 -28.73
N THR A 51 0.84 14.11 -28.71
CA THR A 51 1.74 15.16 -29.21
C THR A 51 1.60 15.37 -30.70
N LEU A 52 1.46 14.31 -31.51
CA LEU A 52 1.18 14.42 -32.94
C LEU A 52 -0.16 15.11 -33.19
N SER A 53 -1.21 14.78 -32.45
CA SER A 53 -2.50 15.44 -32.55
C SER A 53 -2.39 16.94 -32.28
N GLY A 54 -1.68 17.35 -31.20
CA GLY A 54 -1.43 18.76 -30.89
C GLY A 54 -0.59 19.47 -31.97
N LEU A 55 0.43 18.78 -32.49
CA LEU A 55 1.26 19.34 -33.57
C LEU A 55 0.43 19.63 -34.82
N PHE A 56 -0.47 18.73 -35.23
CA PHE A 56 -1.33 18.95 -36.40
C PHE A 56 -2.37 20.05 -36.18
N ILE A 57 -2.84 20.26 -34.95
CA ILE A 57 -3.68 21.43 -34.62
C ILE A 57 -2.89 22.72 -34.82
N VAL A 58 -1.66 22.79 -34.31
CA VAL A 58 -0.79 23.96 -34.49
C VAL A 58 -0.49 24.20 -35.98
N ILE A 59 -0.22 23.16 -36.75
CA ILE A 59 -0.02 23.26 -38.20
C ILE A 59 -1.28 23.78 -38.88
N GLY A 60 -2.46 23.22 -38.57
CA GLY A 60 -3.73 23.67 -39.11
C GLY A 60 -3.99 25.14 -38.80
N MET A 61 -3.71 25.58 -37.57
CA MET A 61 -3.85 26.96 -37.14
C MET A 61 -2.85 27.90 -37.84
N LEU A 62 -1.61 27.47 -38.08
CA LEU A 62 -0.63 28.23 -38.85
C LEU A 62 -1.04 28.37 -40.33
N ILE A 63 -1.56 27.30 -40.94
CA ILE A 63 -2.11 27.35 -42.30
C ILE A 63 -3.29 28.32 -42.35
N HIS A 64 -4.18 28.26 -41.36
CA HIS A 64 -5.31 29.16 -41.23
C HIS A 64 -4.86 30.63 -41.19
N ILE A 65 -3.91 30.96 -40.28
CA ILE A 65 -3.36 32.31 -40.15
C ILE A 65 -2.69 32.77 -41.46
N ALA A 66 -1.93 31.89 -42.11
CA ALA A 66 -1.26 32.20 -43.38
C ALA A 66 -2.27 32.46 -44.51
N MET A 67 -3.35 31.70 -44.56
CA MET A 67 -4.41 31.88 -45.56
C MET A 67 -5.34 33.06 -45.23
N ALA A 68 -5.70 33.24 -43.94
CA ALA A 68 -6.47 34.39 -43.47
C ALA A 68 -5.68 35.69 -43.57
N GLY A 69 -4.37 35.66 -43.30
CA GLY A 69 -3.46 36.80 -43.45
C GLY A 69 -3.35 37.32 -44.88
N ALA A 70 -3.63 36.49 -45.90
CA ALA A 70 -3.72 36.92 -47.29
C ALA A 70 -5.00 37.72 -47.58
N PHE A 71 -6.00 37.69 -46.69
CA PHE A 71 -7.27 38.43 -46.82
C PHE A 71 -7.41 39.60 -45.82
N ILE A 72 -6.47 39.77 -44.86
CA ILE A 72 -6.51 40.86 -43.89
C ILE A 72 -5.61 41.97 -44.42
N ASP A 73 -6.25 43.07 -44.85
CA ASP A 73 -5.54 44.27 -45.22
C ASP A 73 -4.95 44.93 -43.97
N VAL A 74 -3.62 44.83 -43.82
CA VAL A 74 -2.85 45.36 -42.68
C VAL A 74 -2.99 46.90 -42.55
N GLN A 75 -3.62 47.55 -43.51
CA GLN A 75 -3.85 49.00 -43.47
C GLN A 75 -4.96 49.44 -42.50
N THR A 76 -5.79 48.53 -42.00
CA THR A 76 -6.89 48.83 -41.08
C THR A 76 -6.50 48.86 -39.60
N PHE A 77 -5.23 48.58 -39.26
CA PHE A 77 -4.76 48.67 -37.88
C PHE A 77 -4.56 50.13 -37.44
N PRO A 78 -5.22 50.61 -36.37
CA PRO A 78 -4.96 51.93 -35.82
C PRO A 78 -3.52 52.03 -35.29
N ARG A 79 -2.71 52.93 -35.88
CA ARG A 79 -1.28 53.08 -35.61
C ARG A 79 -0.92 53.69 -34.26
N HIS A 80 -1.89 54.22 -33.49
CA HIS A 80 -1.69 54.80 -32.15
C HIS A 80 -2.86 54.52 -31.21
N PRO A 81 -2.76 53.56 -30.30
CA PRO A 81 -3.69 53.44 -29.21
C PRO A 81 -3.15 54.20 -27.99
N GLU A 82 -3.77 55.30 -27.62
CA GLU A 82 -3.48 56.02 -26.36
C GLU A 82 -4.13 55.36 -25.12
N ASN A 83 -5.03 54.36 -25.28
CA ASN A 83 -5.74 53.70 -24.20
C ASN A 83 -5.66 52.18 -24.27
N TRP A 84 -5.24 51.54 -23.20
CA TRP A 84 -5.12 50.07 -23.08
C TRP A 84 -6.46 49.31 -23.21
N SER A 85 -7.59 49.94 -22.85
CA SER A 85 -8.94 49.37 -23.03
C SER A 85 -9.28 49.15 -24.51
N LEU A 86 -8.91 50.10 -25.37
CA LEU A 86 -9.09 50.02 -26.82
C LEU A 86 -8.19 48.93 -27.45
N GLN A 87 -7.03 48.66 -26.86
CA GLN A 87 -6.16 47.56 -27.33
C GLN A 87 -6.77 46.19 -27.10
N TRP A 88 -7.42 45.98 -25.95
CA TRP A 88 -8.11 44.73 -25.68
C TRP A 88 -9.33 44.55 -26.58
N ASP A 89 -10.09 45.59 -26.84
CA ASP A 89 -11.23 45.54 -27.76
C ASP A 89 -10.77 45.22 -29.19
N VAL A 90 -9.66 45.81 -29.65
CA VAL A 90 -9.08 45.53 -30.98
C VAL A 90 -8.55 44.11 -31.04
N ILE A 91 -7.87 43.63 -30.01
CA ILE A 91 -7.38 42.25 -29.95
C ILE A 91 -8.54 41.24 -29.90
N THR A 92 -9.56 41.51 -29.08
CA THR A 92 -10.75 40.65 -29.00
C THR A 92 -11.55 40.68 -30.29
N GLN A 93 -11.69 41.83 -30.94
CA GLN A 93 -12.34 41.98 -32.24
C GLN A 93 -11.53 41.26 -33.34
N TYR A 94 -10.19 41.37 -33.29
CA TYR A 94 -9.31 40.67 -34.22
C TYR A 94 -9.39 39.17 -34.04
N LEU A 95 -9.33 38.67 -32.80
CA LEU A 95 -9.53 37.28 -32.47
C LEU A 95 -10.93 36.78 -32.87
N TYR A 96 -11.95 37.58 -32.60
CA TYR A 96 -13.31 37.29 -33.00
C TYR A 96 -13.43 37.17 -34.52
N ASN A 97 -12.87 38.14 -35.27
CA ASN A 97 -12.86 38.10 -36.73
C ASN A 97 -12.02 36.94 -37.28
N LEU A 98 -10.86 36.62 -36.65
CA LEU A 98 -10.01 35.49 -37.01
C LEU A 98 -10.75 34.15 -36.85
N PHE A 99 -11.54 34.00 -35.79
CA PHE A 99 -12.32 32.80 -35.51
C PHE A 99 -13.70 32.82 -36.19
N SER A 100 -14.30 33.98 -36.47
CA SER A 100 -15.64 34.11 -37.09
C SER A 100 -15.63 34.11 -38.62
N VAL A 101 -14.50 34.31 -39.27
CA VAL A 101 -14.37 34.25 -40.75
C VAL A 101 -14.78 32.86 -41.29
N HIS A 102 -14.62 31.80 -40.47
CA HIS A 102 -15.05 30.47 -40.84
C HIS A 102 -16.57 30.24 -40.88
N ALA A 103 -17.35 31.04 -40.18
CA ALA A 103 -18.82 30.91 -40.17
C ALA A 103 -19.49 31.26 -41.50
N ARG A 104 -18.73 31.72 -42.51
CA ARG A 104 -19.28 32.17 -43.81
C ARG A 104 -18.65 31.56 -45.07
N GLN A 105 -17.53 30.86 -44.96
CA GLN A 105 -16.88 30.18 -46.10
C GLN A 105 -16.45 28.77 -45.73
N ALA A 106 -16.63 27.81 -46.66
CA ALA A 106 -16.18 26.44 -46.46
C ALA A 106 -14.67 26.39 -46.18
N MET A 107 -14.27 25.67 -45.12
CA MET A 107 -12.87 25.56 -44.71
C MET A 107 -11.98 25.05 -45.84
N PRO A 108 -10.80 25.67 -46.11
CA PRO A 108 -9.89 25.25 -47.16
C PRO A 108 -9.40 23.80 -46.96
N LEU A 109 -9.20 23.08 -48.09
CA LEU A 109 -8.81 21.67 -48.08
C LEU A 109 -7.53 21.38 -47.27
N PRO A 110 -6.44 22.18 -47.32
CA PRO A 110 -5.22 21.94 -46.52
C PRO A 110 -5.49 21.98 -44.99
N GLU A 111 -6.36 22.90 -44.55
CA GLU A 111 -6.76 23.01 -43.14
C GLU A 111 -7.56 21.79 -42.70
N LYS A 112 -8.57 21.37 -43.50
CA LYS A 112 -9.35 20.16 -43.27
C LYS A 112 -8.45 18.93 -43.13
N ILE A 113 -7.43 18.81 -43.97
CA ILE A 113 -6.45 17.72 -43.90
C ILE A 113 -5.67 17.79 -42.58
N ALA A 114 -5.16 18.96 -42.17
CA ALA A 114 -4.40 19.10 -40.94
C ALA A 114 -5.26 18.76 -39.70
N PHE A 115 -6.44 19.35 -39.58
CA PHE A 115 -7.35 19.05 -38.46
C PHE A 115 -7.87 17.60 -38.49
N GLY A 116 -8.12 17.05 -39.69
CA GLY A 116 -8.49 15.63 -39.85
C GLY A 116 -7.40 14.68 -39.36
N LEU A 117 -6.12 14.98 -39.67
CA LEU A 117 -4.98 14.23 -39.12
C LEU A 117 -4.88 14.36 -37.59
N ALA A 118 -5.12 15.56 -37.05
CA ALA A 118 -5.18 15.77 -35.60
C ALA A 118 -6.23 14.88 -34.93
N VAL A 119 -7.44 14.81 -35.52
CA VAL A 119 -8.52 13.93 -35.04
C VAL A 119 -8.12 12.47 -35.14
N ILE A 120 -7.55 12.02 -36.26
CA ILE A 120 -7.13 10.61 -36.46
C ILE A 120 -6.10 10.18 -35.43
N PHE A 121 -5.03 10.98 -35.23
CA PHE A 121 -4.00 10.67 -34.24
C PHE A 121 -4.58 10.71 -32.81
N GLY A 122 -5.35 11.73 -32.48
CA GLY A 122 -6.00 11.81 -31.18
C GLY A 122 -6.99 10.65 -30.93
N ALA A 123 -7.67 10.15 -31.95
CA ALA A 123 -8.68 9.09 -31.84
C ALA A 123 -8.12 7.66 -31.68
N ARG A 124 -6.86 7.42 -32.00
CA ARG A 124 -6.24 6.08 -32.10
C ARG A 124 -6.59 5.11 -30.98
N HIS A 125 -6.56 5.57 -29.72
CA HIS A 125 -6.81 4.73 -28.54
C HIS A 125 -8.28 4.66 -28.12
N VAL A 126 -9.11 5.57 -28.62
CA VAL A 126 -10.55 5.68 -28.22
C VAL A 126 -11.47 5.03 -29.23
N VAL A 127 -11.15 5.06 -30.52
CA VAL A 127 -11.95 4.45 -31.60
C VAL A 127 -12.28 2.98 -31.31
N VAL A 128 -11.30 2.21 -30.86
CA VAL A 128 -11.50 0.78 -30.55
C VAL A 128 -12.50 0.62 -29.39
N LYS A 129 -12.37 1.45 -28.34
CA LYS A 129 -13.30 1.40 -27.19
C LYS A 129 -14.72 1.85 -27.59
N ALA A 130 -14.82 2.95 -28.35
CA ALA A 130 -16.10 3.45 -28.84
C ALA A 130 -16.80 2.44 -29.77
N TYR A 131 -16.07 1.75 -30.65
CA TYR A 131 -16.62 0.69 -31.50
C TYR A 131 -17.23 -0.46 -30.68
N TYR A 132 -16.52 -0.93 -29.63
CA TYR A 132 -17.05 -1.98 -28.77
C TYR A 132 -18.20 -1.50 -27.88
N ALA A 133 -18.20 -0.24 -27.48
CA ALA A 133 -19.32 0.37 -26.75
C ALA A 133 -20.58 0.41 -27.64
N LEU A 134 -20.44 0.86 -28.90
CA LEU A 134 -21.51 0.87 -29.89
C LEU A 134 -22.07 -0.54 -30.17
N LYS A 135 -21.16 -1.51 -30.40
CA LYS A 135 -21.57 -2.91 -30.66
C LYS A 135 -22.35 -3.54 -29.52
N ARG A 136 -22.15 -3.07 -28.28
CA ARG A 136 -22.83 -3.54 -27.07
C ARG A 136 -24.00 -2.67 -26.65
N LEU A 137 -24.33 -1.63 -27.43
CA LEU A 137 -25.35 -0.63 -27.09
C LEU A 137 -25.13 -0.04 -25.67
N ARG A 138 -23.88 0.12 -25.27
CA ARG A 138 -23.50 0.78 -24.00
C ARG A 138 -23.03 2.18 -24.32
N ALA A 139 -23.85 3.18 -24.00
CA ALA A 139 -23.45 4.57 -24.09
C ALA A 139 -22.41 4.87 -23.00
N ASP A 140 -21.15 4.93 -23.38
CA ASP A 140 -20.04 5.37 -22.55
C ASP A 140 -19.50 6.72 -23.04
N MET A 141 -18.63 7.35 -22.22
CA MET A 141 -18.05 8.66 -22.56
C MET A 141 -17.20 8.62 -23.85
N ASN A 142 -16.63 7.44 -24.22
CA ASN A 142 -15.85 7.32 -25.45
C ASN A 142 -16.75 7.37 -26.67
N LEU A 143 -17.93 6.73 -26.60
CA LEU A 143 -18.94 6.78 -27.67
C LEU A 143 -19.50 8.19 -27.80
N LEU A 144 -19.87 8.84 -26.68
CA LEU A 144 -20.40 10.20 -26.66
C LEU A 144 -19.43 11.18 -27.34
N MET A 145 -18.15 11.14 -26.97
CA MET A 145 -17.12 12.00 -27.58
C MET A 145 -16.90 11.71 -29.07
N MET A 146 -16.96 10.43 -29.47
CA MET A 146 -16.85 10.07 -30.90
C MET A 146 -18.03 10.57 -31.73
N VAL A 147 -19.25 10.51 -31.18
CA VAL A 147 -20.45 11.07 -31.82
C VAL A 147 -20.32 12.58 -31.98
N ALA A 148 -19.88 13.29 -30.93
CA ALA A 148 -19.66 14.73 -30.97
C ALA A 148 -18.62 15.13 -32.03
N VAL A 149 -17.46 14.46 -32.05
CA VAL A 149 -16.36 14.74 -33.01
C VAL A 149 -16.80 14.47 -34.45
N ILE A 150 -17.44 13.32 -34.72
CA ILE A 150 -17.94 12.99 -36.06
C ILE A 150 -19.02 13.99 -36.49
N GLY A 151 -19.93 14.32 -35.58
CA GLY A 151 -20.98 15.31 -35.84
C GLY A 151 -20.41 16.70 -36.19
N ALA A 152 -19.41 17.17 -35.43
CA ALA A 152 -18.74 18.44 -35.72
C ALA A 152 -18.06 18.43 -37.11
N MET A 153 -17.44 17.33 -37.49
CA MET A 153 -16.85 17.18 -38.85
C MET A 153 -17.91 17.21 -39.96
N ILE A 154 -19.11 16.68 -39.72
CA ILE A 154 -20.21 16.69 -40.68
C ILE A 154 -20.72 18.11 -40.97
N ILE A 155 -20.77 18.96 -39.94
CA ILE A 155 -21.20 20.38 -40.08
C ILE A 155 -20.04 21.33 -40.42
N ASP A 156 -18.89 20.77 -40.84
CA ASP A 156 -17.69 21.51 -41.27
C ASP A 156 -16.91 22.21 -40.14
N GLU A 157 -17.18 21.88 -38.86
CA GLU A 157 -16.49 22.41 -37.66
C GLU A 157 -15.25 21.55 -37.31
N TRP A 158 -14.27 21.52 -38.20
CA TRP A 158 -13.08 20.66 -38.08
C TRP A 158 -12.12 21.09 -36.97
N PHE A 159 -12.01 22.41 -36.73
CA PHE A 159 -11.15 22.94 -35.67
C PHE A 159 -11.67 22.55 -34.28
N GLU A 160 -12.98 22.69 -34.05
CA GLU A 160 -13.66 22.28 -32.81
C GLU A 160 -13.52 20.77 -32.60
N ALA A 161 -13.77 19.98 -33.66
CA ALA A 161 -13.60 18.52 -33.61
C ALA A 161 -12.17 18.12 -33.20
N ALA A 162 -11.14 18.76 -33.79
CA ALA A 162 -9.74 18.51 -33.51
C ALA A 162 -9.37 18.94 -32.09
N THR A 163 -9.81 20.12 -31.66
CA THR A 163 -9.51 20.69 -30.33
C THR A 163 -10.14 19.84 -29.22
N VAL A 164 -11.41 19.53 -29.32
CA VAL A 164 -12.11 18.65 -28.35
C VAL A 164 -11.42 17.29 -28.29
N ARG A 165 -11.05 16.74 -29.44
CA ARG A 165 -10.38 15.45 -29.51
C ARG A 165 -9.00 15.45 -28.89
N PHE A 166 -8.22 16.49 -29.14
CA PHE A 166 -6.89 16.67 -28.55
C PHE A 166 -6.97 16.83 -27.04
N LEU A 167 -7.84 17.74 -26.54
CA LEU A 167 -8.01 17.98 -25.10
C LEU A 167 -8.40 16.69 -24.36
N PHE A 168 -9.27 15.86 -24.95
CA PHE A 168 -9.62 14.57 -24.38
C PHE A 168 -8.45 13.58 -24.37
N SER A 169 -7.67 13.55 -25.48
CA SER A 169 -6.46 12.72 -25.55
C SER A 169 -5.39 13.16 -24.54
N LEU A 170 -5.22 14.48 -24.38
CA LEU A 170 -4.32 15.08 -23.40
C LEU A 170 -4.74 14.73 -21.96
N SER A 171 -6.03 14.83 -21.65
CA SER A 171 -6.59 14.45 -20.36
C SER A 171 -6.27 12.98 -20.02
N LEU A 172 -6.50 12.05 -20.96
CA LEU A 172 -6.17 10.64 -20.80
C LEU A 172 -4.66 10.40 -20.66
N ALA A 173 -3.82 11.19 -21.35
CA ALA A 173 -2.37 11.08 -21.24
C ALA A 173 -1.87 11.55 -19.86
N ILE A 174 -2.41 12.65 -19.34
CA ILE A 174 -2.10 13.16 -17.98
C ILE A 174 -2.56 12.15 -16.91
N GLU A 175 -3.75 11.57 -17.05
CA GLU A 175 -4.24 10.50 -16.17
C GLU A 175 -3.29 9.31 -16.17
N SER A 176 -2.95 8.79 -17.35
CA SER A 176 -2.04 7.66 -17.51
C SER A 176 -0.65 7.94 -16.93
N TRP A 177 -0.14 9.16 -17.11
CA TRP A 177 1.14 9.60 -16.55
C TRP A 177 1.10 9.69 -15.02
N SER A 178 0.05 10.28 -14.44
CA SER A 178 -0.14 10.42 -13.00
C SER A 178 -0.22 9.05 -12.32
N ILE A 179 -1.03 8.14 -12.86
CA ILE A 179 -1.16 6.76 -12.36
C ILE A 179 0.18 6.01 -12.50
N GLY A 180 0.89 6.19 -13.63
CA GLY A 180 2.19 5.56 -13.87
C GLY A 180 3.26 6.02 -12.89
N ARG A 181 3.32 7.32 -12.58
CA ARG A 181 4.30 7.88 -11.62
C ARG A 181 4.09 7.35 -10.21
N ALA A 182 2.84 7.25 -9.78
CA ALA A 182 2.53 6.73 -8.46
C ALA A 182 2.78 5.21 -8.35
N ARG A 183 2.50 4.44 -9.40
CA ARG A 183 2.86 3.01 -9.46
C ARG A 183 4.37 2.79 -9.42
N HIS A 184 5.14 3.63 -10.09
CA HIS A 184 6.59 3.51 -10.10
C HIS A 184 7.20 3.74 -8.72
N ALA A 185 6.63 4.62 -7.91
CA ALA A 185 7.05 4.81 -6.52
C ALA A 185 6.83 3.54 -5.66
N VAL A 186 5.80 2.74 -5.97
CA VAL A 186 5.55 1.44 -5.31
C VAL A 186 6.43 0.32 -5.91
N GLU A 187 6.65 0.32 -7.23
CA GLU A 187 7.52 -0.66 -7.90
C GLU A 187 8.98 -0.58 -7.43
N THR A 188 9.47 0.62 -7.15
CA THR A 188 10.84 0.82 -6.63
C THR A 188 11.03 0.18 -5.25
N LEU A 189 9.96 0.05 -4.46
CA LEU A 189 9.98 -0.68 -3.18
C LEU A 189 9.97 -2.21 -3.39
N LEU A 190 9.58 -2.69 -4.58
CA LEU A 190 9.49 -4.12 -4.93
C LEU A 190 10.73 -4.64 -5.68
N ASP A 191 11.65 -3.77 -6.09
CA ASP A 191 12.91 -4.12 -6.79
C ASP A 191 14.02 -4.53 -5.78
N LEU A 192 13.60 -5.25 -4.72
CA LEU A 192 14.47 -5.59 -3.59
C LEU A 192 15.25 -6.89 -3.81
N ALA A 193 14.78 -7.83 -4.64
CA ALA A 193 15.47 -9.09 -4.87
C ALA A 193 16.30 -9.09 -6.16
N PRO A 194 17.51 -9.66 -6.14
CA PRO A 194 18.35 -9.82 -7.33
C PRO A 194 17.72 -10.84 -8.30
N SER A 195 18.04 -10.71 -9.58
CA SER A 195 17.56 -11.61 -10.64
C SER A 195 18.39 -12.87 -10.80
N THR A 196 19.61 -12.89 -10.25
CA THR A 196 20.57 -13.99 -10.31
C THR A 196 21.08 -14.35 -8.93
N VAL A 197 21.57 -15.55 -8.76
CA VAL A 197 22.12 -16.10 -7.51
C VAL A 197 23.29 -17.02 -7.78
N THR A 198 24.28 -17.03 -6.92
CA THR A 198 25.42 -17.96 -6.97
C THR A 198 25.05 -19.23 -6.24
N VAL A 199 24.80 -20.31 -6.99
CA VAL A 199 24.51 -21.64 -6.42
C VAL A 199 25.77 -22.49 -6.34
N LYS A 200 25.82 -23.35 -5.33
CA LYS A 200 26.89 -24.32 -5.13
C LYS A 200 26.40 -25.71 -5.60
N ASP A 201 27.09 -26.29 -6.57
CA ASP A 201 26.77 -27.63 -7.04
C ASP A 201 27.26 -28.70 -6.05
N LYS A 202 26.77 -29.94 -6.16
CA LYS A 202 27.17 -31.08 -5.34
C LYS A 202 28.69 -31.35 -5.40
N THR A 203 29.37 -30.85 -6.43
CA THR A 203 30.83 -30.92 -6.58
C THR A 203 31.58 -29.80 -5.90
N GLY A 204 30.86 -28.80 -5.28
CA GLY A 204 31.45 -27.62 -4.65
C GLY A 204 31.76 -26.49 -5.63
N GLN A 205 31.44 -26.62 -6.91
CA GLN A 205 31.64 -25.53 -7.90
C GLN A 205 30.52 -24.49 -7.80
N GLU A 206 30.93 -23.22 -7.85
CA GLU A 206 30.01 -22.07 -7.83
C GLU A 206 29.59 -21.72 -9.25
N ARG A 207 28.29 -21.50 -9.45
CA ARG A 207 27.71 -21.09 -10.72
C ARG A 207 26.61 -20.05 -10.51
N VAL A 208 26.66 -18.97 -11.29
CA VAL A 208 25.60 -17.97 -11.30
C VAL A 208 24.46 -18.45 -12.18
N VAL A 209 23.25 -18.52 -11.59
CA VAL A 209 22.04 -18.94 -12.28
C VAL A 209 20.90 -17.91 -12.06
N PRO A 210 19.92 -17.82 -12.99
CA PRO A 210 18.71 -17.06 -12.75
C PRO A 210 17.97 -17.62 -11.52
N VAL A 211 17.47 -16.74 -10.64
CA VAL A 211 16.76 -17.13 -9.41
C VAL A 211 15.53 -18.00 -9.70
N GLY A 212 14.90 -17.81 -10.89
CA GLY A 212 13.75 -18.64 -11.32
C GLY A 212 14.06 -20.11 -11.60
N GLU A 213 15.33 -20.48 -11.75
CA GLU A 213 15.76 -21.87 -12.00
C GLU A 213 16.15 -22.61 -10.73
N VAL A 214 16.17 -21.91 -9.57
CA VAL A 214 16.55 -22.50 -8.28
C VAL A 214 15.41 -23.33 -7.70
N SER A 215 15.71 -24.58 -7.38
CA SER A 215 14.76 -25.51 -6.73
C SER A 215 14.88 -25.45 -5.21
N ILE A 216 13.82 -25.85 -4.49
CA ILE A 216 13.86 -25.98 -3.04
C ILE A 216 14.96 -26.96 -2.63
N GLY A 217 15.72 -26.60 -1.59
CA GLY A 217 16.85 -27.38 -1.09
C GLY A 217 18.17 -27.10 -1.80
N THR A 218 18.22 -26.18 -2.78
CA THR A 218 19.46 -25.76 -3.42
C THR A 218 20.28 -24.87 -2.49
N HIS A 219 21.58 -25.11 -2.41
CA HIS A 219 22.52 -24.29 -1.64
C HIS A 219 23.01 -23.11 -2.49
N PHE A 220 22.98 -21.93 -1.91
CA PHE A 220 23.50 -20.73 -2.54
C PHE A 220 24.34 -19.90 -1.57
N ILE A 221 25.26 -19.14 -2.12
CA ILE A 221 26.24 -18.34 -1.37
C ILE A 221 25.89 -16.88 -1.49
N LEU A 222 25.99 -16.16 -0.38
CA LEU A 222 25.84 -14.72 -0.31
C LEU A 222 27.11 -14.08 0.21
N SER A 223 27.65 -13.16 -0.56
CA SER A 223 28.77 -12.31 -0.13
C SER A 223 28.30 -11.19 0.79
N PRO A 224 29.21 -10.57 1.54
CA PRO A 224 28.91 -9.37 2.31
C PRO A 224 28.28 -8.28 1.43
N GLY A 225 27.18 -7.67 1.90
CA GLY A 225 26.44 -6.63 1.19
C GLY A 225 25.46 -7.12 0.12
N ASP A 226 25.45 -8.42 -0.19
CA ASP A 226 24.53 -8.98 -1.17
C ASP A 226 23.07 -8.98 -0.68
N LYS A 227 22.15 -8.76 -1.60
CA LYS A 227 20.72 -8.97 -1.33
C LYS A 227 20.36 -10.44 -1.40
N ILE A 228 19.58 -10.91 -0.45
CA ILE A 228 19.11 -12.29 -0.38
C ILE A 228 18.06 -12.53 -1.49
N PRO A 229 18.31 -13.47 -2.41
CA PRO A 229 17.43 -13.71 -3.57
C PRO A 229 16.19 -14.55 -3.26
N LEU A 230 16.28 -15.46 -2.30
CA LEU A 230 15.28 -16.46 -1.94
C LEU A 230 15.16 -16.62 -0.43
N ASP A 231 13.97 -17.01 0.06
CA ASP A 231 13.81 -17.44 1.44
C ASP A 231 14.57 -18.75 1.65
N GLY A 232 15.25 -18.87 2.80
CA GLY A 232 16.04 -20.04 3.10
C GLY A 232 16.47 -20.12 4.56
N GLU A 233 17.20 -21.19 4.87
CA GLU A 233 17.80 -21.46 6.16
C GLU A 233 19.34 -21.37 6.04
N VAL A 234 19.98 -20.70 6.96
CA VAL A 234 21.45 -20.59 7.01
C VAL A 234 22.03 -21.98 7.33
N VAL A 235 22.89 -22.48 6.45
CA VAL A 235 23.60 -23.77 6.65
C VAL A 235 24.95 -23.55 7.32
N THR A 236 25.71 -22.55 6.84
CA THR A 236 27.01 -22.18 7.41
C THR A 236 27.22 -20.69 7.34
N GLY A 237 27.97 -20.16 8.31
CA GLY A 237 28.30 -18.75 8.43
C GLY A 237 27.60 -18.09 9.62
N PHE A 238 28.08 -16.90 9.96
CA PHE A 238 27.50 -16.02 10.96
C PHE A 238 27.62 -14.59 10.43
N SER A 239 26.48 -13.89 10.29
CA SER A 239 26.43 -12.52 9.78
C SER A 239 25.25 -11.75 10.36
N SER A 240 25.34 -10.44 10.37
CA SER A 240 24.19 -9.58 10.62
C SER A 240 23.38 -9.44 9.32
N VAL A 241 22.06 -9.60 9.37
CA VAL A 241 21.18 -9.45 8.20
C VAL A 241 20.23 -8.29 8.44
N ASN A 242 20.30 -7.29 7.58
CA ASN A 242 19.34 -6.19 7.58
C ASN A 242 18.03 -6.65 6.93
N GLN A 243 17.02 -6.87 7.75
CA GLN A 243 15.69 -7.31 7.34
C GLN A 243 14.69 -6.15 7.18
N ALA A 244 15.12 -4.90 7.42
CA ALA A 244 14.27 -3.70 7.33
C ALA A 244 13.42 -3.61 6.04
N PRO A 245 13.91 -4.00 4.86
CA PRO A 245 13.10 -3.96 3.64
C PRO A 245 11.89 -4.90 3.66
N ILE A 246 11.88 -5.92 4.53
CA ILE A 246 10.84 -6.97 4.60
C ILE A 246 10.02 -6.85 5.89
N THR A 247 10.70 -6.71 7.04
CA THR A 247 10.07 -6.69 8.37
C THR A 247 9.75 -5.27 8.85
N GLY A 248 10.41 -4.25 8.29
CA GLY A 248 10.36 -2.87 8.78
C GLY A 248 11.29 -2.57 9.97
N GLU A 249 11.94 -3.59 10.54
CA GLU A 249 12.85 -3.44 11.68
C GLU A 249 14.20 -2.90 11.24
N SER A 250 14.58 -1.72 11.73
CA SER A 250 15.81 -1.03 11.31
C SER A 250 17.10 -1.65 11.87
N ILE A 251 17.00 -2.49 12.89
CA ILE A 251 18.17 -3.10 13.54
C ILE A 251 18.52 -4.41 12.81
N PRO A 252 19.76 -4.56 12.30
CA PRO A 252 20.20 -5.81 11.71
C PRO A 252 20.13 -6.98 12.71
N VAL A 253 19.60 -8.11 12.26
CA VAL A 253 19.45 -9.31 13.08
C VAL A 253 20.63 -10.26 12.84
N ALA A 254 21.30 -10.69 13.92
CA ALA A 254 22.35 -11.70 13.82
C ALA A 254 21.73 -13.04 13.36
N LYS A 255 22.35 -13.68 12.36
CA LYS A 255 21.93 -14.96 11.78
C LYS A 255 23.08 -15.96 11.83
N GLN A 256 22.74 -17.17 12.27
CA GLN A 256 23.66 -18.32 12.39
C GLN A 256 23.04 -19.57 11.76
N ALA A 257 23.79 -20.65 11.73
CA ALA A 257 23.29 -21.92 11.19
C ALA A 257 21.99 -22.37 11.87
N GLY A 258 20.97 -22.68 11.07
CA GLY A 258 19.62 -23.02 11.51
C GLY A 258 18.62 -21.85 11.50
N ASP A 259 19.07 -20.61 11.32
CA ASP A 259 18.19 -19.44 11.29
C ASP A 259 17.57 -19.21 9.91
N GLU A 260 16.32 -18.79 9.90
CA GLU A 260 15.63 -18.39 8.65
C GLU A 260 16.07 -17.01 8.18
N VAL A 261 16.16 -16.86 6.85
CA VAL A 261 16.40 -15.59 6.16
C VAL A 261 15.39 -15.37 5.05
N PHE A 262 15.08 -14.11 4.76
CA PHE A 262 14.02 -13.72 3.83
C PHE A 262 14.56 -13.04 2.58
N ALA A 263 13.99 -13.37 1.42
CA ALA A 263 14.28 -12.73 0.14
C ALA A 263 14.04 -11.21 0.23
N GLY A 264 14.99 -10.41 -0.28
CA GLY A 264 14.94 -8.94 -0.22
C GLY A 264 15.68 -8.33 0.98
N SER A 265 16.07 -9.12 1.98
CA SER A 265 16.98 -8.68 3.05
C SER A 265 18.41 -8.50 2.52
N ILE A 266 19.25 -7.78 3.26
CA ILE A 266 20.64 -7.50 2.87
C ILE A 266 21.58 -8.19 3.86
N ASN A 267 22.48 -9.02 3.33
CA ASN A 267 23.54 -9.66 4.13
C ASN A 267 24.53 -8.63 4.62
N GLY A 268 24.99 -8.76 5.85
CA GLY A 268 25.94 -7.84 6.49
C GLY A 268 27.40 -8.12 6.14
N GLU A 269 28.20 -8.46 7.13
CA GLU A 269 29.67 -8.38 7.06
C GLU A 269 30.36 -9.70 6.67
N ALA A 270 29.68 -10.85 6.73
CA ALA A 270 30.26 -12.16 6.49
C ALA A 270 29.52 -12.93 5.39
N THR A 271 30.21 -13.91 4.79
CA THR A 271 29.62 -14.82 3.80
C THR A 271 28.67 -15.82 4.48
N LEU A 272 27.49 -16.00 3.91
CA LEU A 272 26.50 -16.99 4.35
C LEU A 272 26.27 -18.04 3.25
N GLU A 273 26.23 -19.31 3.62
CA GLU A 273 25.70 -20.38 2.77
C GLU A 273 24.28 -20.68 3.24
N ILE A 274 23.32 -20.58 2.31
CA ILE A 274 21.89 -20.69 2.60
C ILE A 274 21.29 -21.80 1.74
N LYS A 275 20.42 -22.59 2.36
CA LYS A 275 19.63 -23.62 1.68
C LYS A 275 18.24 -23.05 1.41
N SER A 276 17.82 -23.00 0.14
CA SER A 276 16.51 -22.45 -0.22
C SER A 276 15.37 -23.28 0.39
N SER A 277 14.41 -22.58 1.05
CA SER A 277 13.23 -23.21 1.65
C SER A 277 11.98 -23.05 0.79
N ARG A 278 11.97 -22.08 -0.14
CA ARG A 278 10.81 -21.78 -1.00
C ARG A 278 11.21 -21.49 -2.45
N LEU A 279 10.25 -21.68 -3.35
CA LEU A 279 10.40 -21.23 -4.74
C LEU A 279 10.28 -19.71 -4.83
N VAL A 280 10.84 -19.11 -5.88
CA VAL A 280 10.74 -17.65 -6.14
C VAL A 280 9.31 -17.14 -6.11
N SER A 281 8.34 -17.92 -6.62
CA SER A 281 6.92 -17.59 -6.63
C SER A 281 6.28 -17.55 -5.24
N ASP A 282 6.88 -18.23 -4.28
CA ASP A 282 6.33 -18.46 -2.94
C ASP A 282 7.16 -17.82 -1.83
N THR A 283 8.21 -17.05 -2.19
CA THR A 283 8.98 -16.27 -1.21
C THR A 283 8.10 -15.25 -0.50
N THR A 284 8.47 -14.87 0.71
CA THR A 284 7.80 -13.83 1.50
C THR A 284 7.63 -12.54 0.71
N LEU A 285 8.68 -12.10 0.00
CA LEU A 285 8.63 -10.94 -0.89
C LEU A 285 7.65 -11.14 -2.05
N ALA A 286 7.60 -12.32 -2.67
CA ALA A 286 6.66 -12.63 -3.75
C ALA A 286 5.20 -12.64 -3.24
N GLN A 287 4.96 -13.14 -2.03
CA GLN A 287 3.65 -13.09 -1.38
C GLN A 287 3.22 -11.66 -1.08
N ILE A 288 4.10 -10.81 -0.52
CA ILE A 288 3.87 -9.38 -0.31
C ILE A 288 3.52 -8.71 -1.65
N THR A 289 4.33 -8.97 -2.69
CA THR A 289 4.10 -8.42 -4.04
C THR A 289 2.76 -8.86 -4.62
N ARG A 290 2.36 -10.13 -4.42
CA ARG A 290 1.06 -10.66 -4.84
C ARG A 290 -0.08 -10.01 -4.07
N LEU A 291 0.03 -9.89 -2.76
CA LEU A 291 -0.96 -9.22 -1.91
C LEU A 291 -1.12 -7.75 -2.30
N VAL A 292 -0.04 -7.03 -2.56
CA VAL A 292 -0.08 -5.65 -3.09
C VAL A 292 -0.75 -5.61 -4.48
N GLY A 293 -0.46 -6.59 -5.33
CA GLY A 293 -1.07 -6.71 -6.65
C GLY A 293 -2.57 -7.06 -6.62
N GLU A 294 -3.00 -7.92 -5.70
CA GLU A 294 -4.41 -8.30 -5.50
C GLU A 294 -5.22 -7.17 -4.85
N ALA A 295 -4.58 -6.39 -3.99
CA ALA A 295 -5.16 -5.21 -3.36
C ALA A 295 -5.56 -4.13 -4.39
N HIS A 296 -4.86 -4.03 -5.51
CA HIS A 296 -5.25 -3.18 -6.64
C HIS A 296 -6.60 -3.57 -7.26
N SER A 297 -7.15 -4.73 -6.93
CA SER A 297 -8.46 -5.17 -7.42
C SER A 297 -9.64 -4.68 -6.57
N LYS A 298 -9.42 -4.24 -5.34
CA LYS A 298 -10.47 -3.67 -4.46
C LYS A 298 -10.58 -2.18 -4.71
N ARG A 299 -11.49 -1.81 -5.62
CA ARG A 299 -11.77 -0.42 -5.98
C ARG A 299 -12.43 0.33 -4.83
N ALA A 300 -12.10 1.60 -4.68
CA ALA A 300 -12.75 2.51 -3.74
C ALA A 300 -14.26 2.64 -4.02
N GLU A 301 -15.05 2.90 -2.99
CA GLU A 301 -16.50 3.08 -3.14
C GLU A 301 -16.82 4.30 -4.02
N ALA A 302 -16.06 5.39 -3.88
CA ALA A 302 -16.19 6.57 -4.73
C ALA A 302 -15.96 6.25 -6.21
N GLU A 303 -14.96 5.41 -6.54
CA GLU A 303 -14.72 4.97 -7.93
C GLU A 303 -15.90 4.18 -8.49
N GLN A 304 -16.45 3.26 -7.70
CA GLN A 304 -17.62 2.46 -8.09
C GLN A 304 -18.87 3.33 -8.27
N TRP A 305 -19.04 4.34 -7.40
CA TRP A 305 -20.15 5.28 -7.51
C TRP A 305 -20.08 6.10 -8.79
N VAL A 306 -18.89 6.62 -9.13
CA VAL A 306 -18.66 7.38 -10.38
C VAL A 306 -18.97 6.52 -11.61
N GLU A 307 -18.57 5.23 -11.63
CA GLU A 307 -18.92 4.31 -12.72
C GLU A 307 -20.44 4.08 -12.82
N LYS A 308 -21.14 3.91 -11.68
CA LYS A 308 -22.60 3.76 -11.64
C LYS A 308 -23.30 5.03 -12.14
N PHE A 309 -22.85 6.19 -11.67
CA PHE A 309 -23.35 7.49 -12.11
C PHE A 309 -23.19 7.66 -13.63
N ALA A 310 -21.99 7.48 -14.15
CA ALA A 310 -21.71 7.62 -15.58
C ALA A 310 -22.57 6.68 -16.44
N ARG A 311 -22.90 5.48 -15.96
CA ARG A 311 -23.73 4.50 -16.67
C ARG A 311 -25.16 4.97 -16.88
N ILE A 312 -25.70 5.81 -15.99
CA ILE A 312 -27.05 6.37 -16.08
C ILE A 312 -27.02 7.74 -16.77
N TYR A 313 -26.08 8.59 -16.36
CA TYR A 313 -25.93 9.95 -16.81
C TYR A 313 -25.69 10.05 -18.34
N THR A 314 -24.76 9.25 -18.87
CA THR A 314 -24.39 9.33 -20.29
C THR A 314 -25.55 9.03 -21.24
N PRO A 315 -26.35 7.95 -21.07
CA PRO A 315 -27.55 7.73 -21.90
C PRO A 315 -28.58 8.84 -21.79
N VAL A 316 -28.79 9.39 -20.58
CA VAL A 316 -29.75 10.50 -20.37
C VAL A 316 -29.31 11.75 -21.14
N VAL A 317 -28.03 12.11 -21.08
CA VAL A 317 -27.49 13.24 -21.86
C VAL A 317 -27.59 13.01 -23.35
N MET A 318 -27.33 11.80 -23.83
CA MET A 318 -27.49 11.46 -25.26
C MET A 318 -28.95 11.59 -25.72
N LEU A 319 -29.91 11.14 -24.91
CA LEU A 319 -31.33 11.30 -25.20
C LEU A 319 -31.76 12.77 -25.19
N LEU A 320 -31.22 13.54 -24.21
CA LEU A 320 -31.49 14.99 -24.14
C LEU A 320 -30.92 15.72 -25.36
N ALA A 321 -29.71 15.41 -25.79
CA ALA A 321 -29.10 15.98 -26.99
C ALA A 321 -29.89 15.63 -28.24
N LEU A 322 -30.38 14.37 -28.34
CA LEU A 322 -31.26 13.96 -29.43
C LEU A 322 -32.58 14.74 -29.42
N ALA A 323 -33.17 14.97 -28.25
CA ALA A 323 -34.37 15.79 -28.09
C ALA A 323 -34.13 17.26 -28.50
N VAL A 324 -33.00 17.83 -28.08
CA VAL A 324 -32.55 19.19 -28.47
C VAL A 324 -32.35 19.30 -29.99
N PHE A 325 -31.86 18.25 -30.64
CA PHE A 325 -31.69 18.21 -32.10
C PHE A 325 -33.03 18.14 -32.83
N ILE A 326 -33.98 17.31 -32.36
CA ILE A 326 -35.20 16.98 -33.11
C ILE A 326 -36.37 17.90 -32.79
N ILE A 327 -36.61 18.22 -31.51
CA ILE A 327 -37.84 18.89 -31.09
C ILE A 327 -37.98 20.32 -31.68
N PRO A 328 -36.93 21.21 -31.59
CA PRO A 328 -37.10 22.56 -32.06
C PRO A 328 -37.24 22.70 -33.58
N PRO A 329 -36.50 21.95 -34.45
CA PRO A 329 -36.73 21.99 -35.88
C PRO A 329 -38.10 21.44 -36.28
N LEU A 330 -38.63 20.45 -35.54
CA LEU A 330 -39.89 19.81 -35.90
C LEU A 330 -41.12 20.61 -35.42
N PHE A 331 -41.04 21.23 -34.25
CA PHE A 331 -42.19 21.87 -33.59
C PHE A 331 -42.11 23.42 -33.47
N LEU A 332 -40.91 24.01 -33.63
CA LEU A 332 -40.65 25.44 -33.41
C LEU A 332 -40.03 26.13 -34.65
N GLU A 333 -40.11 25.49 -35.81
CA GLU A 333 -39.56 26.00 -37.09
C GLU A 333 -38.05 26.36 -37.02
N GLY A 334 -37.31 25.64 -36.14
CA GLY A 334 -35.87 25.88 -35.97
C GLY A 334 -35.06 25.32 -37.15
N ILE A 335 -33.88 25.95 -37.41
CA ILE A 335 -32.97 25.52 -38.47
C ILE A 335 -32.24 24.25 -38.02
N TRP A 336 -32.27 23.17 -38.81
CA TRP A 336 -31.69 21.86 -38.47
C TRP A 336 -30.18 21.95 -38.13
N ASP A 337 -29.39 22.70 -38.92
CA ASP A 337 -27.95 22.80 -38.73
C ASP A 337 -27.60 23.47 -37.40
N GLU A 338 -28.36 24.53 -37.04
CA GLU A 338 -28.16 25.26 -35.79
C GLU A 338 -28.47 24.37 -34.55
N TRP A 339 -29.59 23.64 -34.60
CA TRP A 339 -29.98 22.79 -33.48
C TRP A 339 -29.16 21.52 -33.42
N PHE A 340 -28.64 21.03 -34.55
CA PHE A 340 -27.64 19.96 -34.55
C PHE A 340 -26.33 20.40 -33.88
N TYR A 341 -25.83 21.60 -34.23
CA TYR A 341 -24.67 22.19 -33.56
C TYR A 341 -24.88 22.34 -32.05
N ARG A 342 -26.04 22.87 -31.61
CA ARG A 342 -26.38 23.01 -30.18
C ARG A 342 -26.45 21.65 -29.47
N ALA A 343 -26.96 20.62 -30.11
CA ALA A 343 -26.98 19.27 -29.56
C ALA A 343 -25.56 18.71 -29.39
N LEU A 344 -24.66 18.94 -30.36
CA LEU A 344 -23.25 18.52 -30.26
C LEU A 344 -22.52 19.26 -29.14
N VAL A 345 -22.73 20.57 -29.02
CA VAL A 345 -22.20 21.40 -27.91
C VAL A 345 -22.67 20.86 -26.56
N LEU A 346 -23.96 20.51 -26.44
CA LEU A 346 -24.50 19.89 -25.24
C LEU A 346 -23.77 18.59 -24.88
N LEU A 347 -23.52 17.71 -25.86
CA LEU A 347 -22.79 16.45 -25.65
C LEU A 347 -21.37 16.69 -25.12
N VAL A 348 -20.67 17.70 -25.64
CA VAL A 348 -19.29 18.04 -25.21
C VAL A 348 -19.28 18.62 -23.80
N ILE A 349 -20.14 19.62 -23.51
CA ILE A 349 -20.17 20.30 -22.20
C ILE A 349 -20.64 19.35 -21.10
N ALA A 350 -21.58 18.47 -21.40
CA ALA A 350 -22.12 17.50 -20.43
C ALA A 350 -21.16 16.33 -20.14
N CYS A 351 -19.95 16.29 -20.69
CA CYS A 351 -18.98 15.24 -20.34
C CYS A 351 -18.50 15.42 -18.89
N PRO A 352 -18.71 14.45 -17.98
CA PRO A 352 -18.21 14.51 -16.61
C PRO A 352 -16.74 14.08 -16.52
N CYS A 353 -15.89 14.52 -17.48
CA CYS A 353 -14.52 14.06 -17.65
C CYS A 353 -13.67 14.33 -16.41
N ALA A 354 -13.80 15.51 -15.79
CA ALA A 354 -13.08 15.89 -14.58
C ALA A 354 -13.43 14.99 -13.39
N LEU A 355 -14.71 14.64 -13.21
CA LEU A 355 -15.18 13.76 -12.14
C LEU A 355 -14.57 12.35 -12.25
N VAL A 356 -14.55 11.80 -13.47
CA VAL A 356 -14.02 10.45 -13.74
C VAL A 356 -12.51 10.37 -13.50
N ILE A 357 -11.76 11.45 -13.75
CA ILE A 357 -10.30 11.49 -13.58
C ILE A 357 -9.91 11.80 -12.14
N SER A 358 -10.65 12.65 -11.44
CA SER A 358 -10.32 13.15 -10.09
C SER A 358 -10.15 12.01 -9.08
N THR A 359 -11.10 11.06 -9.05
CA THR A 359 -11.12 9.99 -8.04
C THR A 359 -9.90 9.06 -8.13
N PRO A 360 -9.57 8.43 -9.28
CA PRO A 360 -8.38 7.57 -9.37
C PRO A 360 -7.08 8.30 -9.06
N VAL A 361 -6.94 9.56 -9.50
CA VAL A 361 -5.73 10.36 -9.27
C VAL A 361 -5.54 10.64 -7.78
N SER A 362 -6.60 11.01 -7.07
CA SER A 362 -6.56 11.27 -5.63
C SER A 362 -6.18 10.01 -4.83
N ILE A 363 -6.78 8.87 -5.16
CA ILE A 363 -6.47 7.58 -4.52
C ILE A 363 -5.00 7.21 -4.74
N VAL A 364 -4.51 7.33 -5.97
CA VAL A 364 -3.14 7.00 -6.31
C VAL A 364 -2.15 7.94 -5.63
N ALA A 365 -2.45 9.23 -5.53
CA ALA A 365 -1.64 10.21 -4.80
C ALA A 365 -1.57 9.88 -3.30
N ALA A 366 -2.70 9.51 -2.68
CA ALA A 366 -2.76 9.11 -1.29
C ALA A 366 -1.97 7.82 -1.01
N LEU A 367 -2.10 6.80 -1.89
CA LEU A 367 -1.31 5.56 -1.80
C LEU A 367 0.20 5.84 -1.89
N ALA A 368 0.61 6.71 -2.82
CA ALA A 368 2.01 7.08 -2.99
C ALA A 368 2.55 7.87 -1.79
N CYS A 369 1.74 8.74 -1.19
CA CYS A 369 2.10 9.48 0.01
C CYS A 369 2.29 8.54 1.20
N ALA A 370 1.33 7.64 1.44
CA ALA A 370 1.40 6.63 2.50
C ALA A 370 2.63 5.72 2.35
N ALA A 371 2.88 5.22 1.14
CA ALA A 371 4.03 4.36 0.85
C ALA A 371 5.38 5.03 1.13
N ARG A 372 5.50 6.35 0.88
CA ARG A 372 6.72 7.13 1.22
C ARG A 372 6.96 7.26 2.72
N GLN A 373 5.92 7.12 3.52
CA GLN A 373 5.98 7.14 4.98
C GLN A 373 6.06 5.73 5.58
N GLY A 374 6.31 4.70 4.75
CA GLY A 374 6.38 3.31 5.20
C GLY A 374 5.02 2.65 5.42
N ILE A 375 3.90 3.34 5.11
CA ILE A 375 2.55 2.80 5.31
C ILE A 375 2.09 2.11 4.02
N LEU A 376 1.96 0.78 4.07
CA LEU A 376 1.52 -0.01 2.94
C LEU A 376 -0.01 -0.20 2.95
N ILE A 377 -0.72 0.47 2.04
CA ILE A 377 -2.18 0.39 1.92
C ILE A 377 -2.57 -0.51 0.76
N LYS A 378 -3.36 -1.54 1.04
CA LYS A 378 -3.74 -2.59 0.08
C LYS A 378 -4.90 -2.22 -0.87
N GLY A 379 -5.15 -0.94 -1.17
CA GLY A 379 -6.14 -0.51 -2.17
C GLY A 379 -6.98 0.69 -1.76
N GLY A 380 -7.71 1.27 -2.71
CA GLY A 380 -8.46 2.51 -2.52
C GLY A 380 -9.53 2.44 -1.43
N ILE A 381 -10.18 1.29 -1.26
CA ILE A 381 -11.18 1.09 -0.21
C ILE A 381 -10.60 1.32 1.20
N TYR A 382 -9.33 0.97 1.41
CA TYR A 382 -8.66 1.14 2.72
C TYR A 382 -8.15 2.56 2.95
N ILE A 383 -8.21 3.46 1.94
CA ILE A 383 -7.98 4.90 2.11
C ILE A 383 -9.25 5.58 2.62
N GLU A 384 -10.41 5.13 2.15
CA GLU A 384 -11.71 5.70 2.55
C GLU A 384 -12.19 5.14 3.89
N ALA A 385 -11.86 3.87 4.20
CA ALA A 385 -12.33 3.18 5.41
C ALA A 385 -12.05 3.94 6.73
N PRO A 386 -10.89 4.59 6.96
CA PRO A 386 -10.62 5.34 8.20
C PRO A 386 -11.63 6.44 8.49
N ALA A 387 -12.19 7.09 7.46
CA ALA A 387 -13.18 8.17 7.61
C ALA A 387 -14.52 7.71 8.23
N HIS A 388 -14.79 6.41 8.19
CA HIS A 388 -16.05 5.83 8.68
C HIS A 388 -15.90 5.08 10.00
N LEU A 389 -14.68 4.98 10.55
CA LEU A 389 -14.44 4.22 11.77
C LEU A 389 -15.13 4.85 12.98
N ASN A 390 -15.80 4.01 13.75
CA ASN A 390 -16.40 4.36 15.03
C ASN A 390 -15.62 3.79 16.22
N ALA A 391 -14.96 2.63 16.02
CA ALA A 391 -14.21 1.94 17.06
C ALA A 391 -12.90 1.39 16.53
N ILE A 392 -11.88 1.31 17.38
CA ILE A 392 -10.61 0.65 17.10
C ILE A 392 -10.31 -0.33 18.23
N ALA A 393 -10.03 -1.57 17.85
CA ALA A 393 -9.49 -2.59 18.74
C ALA A 393 -7.97 -2.68 18.54
N PHE A 394 -7.23 -2.74 19.63
CA PHE A 394 -5.78 -2.84 19.66
C PHE A 394 -5.36 -4.16 20.30
N ASP A 395 -4.42 -4.85 19.71
CA ASP A 395 -3.63 -5.80 20.45
C ASP A 395 -2.71 -5.08 21.44
N LYS A 396 -2.37 -5.72 22.54
CA LYS A 396 -1.46 -5.13 23.53
C LYS A 396 -0.01 -5.20 23.08
N THR A 397 0.49 -6.45 22.92
CA THR A 397 1.93 -6.73 22.78
C THR A 397 2.45 -6.34 21.41
N GLY A 398 3.54 -5.56 21.34
CA GLY A 398 4.10 -5.08 20.09
C GLY A 398 3.29 -3.99 19.38
N THR A 399 2.05 -3.70 19.85
CA THR A 399 1.17 -2.67 19.29
C THR A 399 1.05 -1.46 20.23
N LEU A 400 0.37 -1.60 21.38
CA LEU A 400 0.29 -0.56 22.43
C LEU A 400 1.59 -0.47 23.23
N THR A 401 2.30 -1.58 23.32
CA THR A 401 3.60 -1.71 23.97
C THR A 401 4.71 -1.90 22.95
N CYS A 402 5.97 -1.78 23.38
CA CYS A 402 7.13 -1.95 22.51
C CYS A 402 7.36 -3.41 22.09
N GLY A 403 6.78 -4.38 22.81
CA GLY A 403 7.02 -5.82 22.59
C GLY A 403 8.41 -6.28 23.11
N GLU A 404 9.14 -5.37 23.74
CA GLU A 404 10.44 -5.63 24.35
C GLU A 404 10.32 -5.46 25.86
N PRO A 405 10.38 -6.54 26.66
CA PRO A 405 10.36 -6.45 28.09
C PRO A 405 11.62 -5.77 28.61
N LEU A 406 11.46 -4.90 29.61
CA LEU A 406 12.56 -4.21 30.29
C LEU A 406 12.51 -4.51 31.78
N VAL A 407 13.68 -4.56 32.42
CA VAL A 407 13.77 -4.65 33.89
C VAL A 407 13.23 -3.36 34.50
N THR A 408 12.21 -3.48 35.35
CA THR A 408 11.54 -2.35 36.01
C THR A 408 11.96 -2.17 37.46
N GLY A 409 12.51 -3.21 38.08
CA GLY A 409 13.02 -3.16 39.44
C GLY A 409 13.77 -4.41 39.84
N ILE A 410 14.67 -4.26 40.81
CA ILE A 410 15.47 -5.33 41.43
C ILE A 410 15.25 -5.25 42.93
N TYR A 411 14.77 -6.32 43.54
CA TYR A 411 14.37 -6.40 44.96
C TYR A 411 15.20 -7.48 45.66
N PRO A 412 16.32 -7.08 46.31
CA PRO A 412 17.15 -8.01 47.04
C PRO A 412 16.53 -8.42 48.37
N PHE A 413 16.75 -9.69 48.75
CA PHE A 413 16.40 -10.25 50.03
C PHE A 413 17.64 -10.88 50.69
N ASN A 414 17.55 -11.20 51.98
CA ASN A 414 18.56 -11.94 52.72
C ASN A 414 19.98 -11.32 52.65
N ASN A 415 20.09 -10.00 52.83
CA ASN A 415 21.32 -9.20 52.82
C ASN A 415 22.10 -9.22 51.50
N HIS A 416 21.45 -9.57 50.38
CA HIS A 416 22.01 -9.38 49.06
C HIS A 416 21.81 -7.93 48.59
N ASN A 417 22.59 -7.50 47.59
CA ASN A 417 22.42 -6.21 46.95
C ASN A 417 21.95 -6.36 45.49
N GLN A 418 21.56 -5.25 44.87
CA GLN A 418 21.02 -5.24 43.51
C GLN A 418 22.09 -5.67 42.47
N GLU A 419 23.33 -5.24 42.63
CA GLU A 419 24.43 -5.56 41.72
C GLU A 419 24.72 -7.07 41.72
N GLU A 420 24.74 -7.71 42.91
CA GLU A 420 24.94 -9.14 43.03
C GLU A 420 23.80 -9.94 42.36
N LEU A 421 22.55 -9.51 42.55
CA LEU A 421 21.41 -10.15 41.93
C LEU A 421 21.48 -10.08 40.42
N LEU A 422 21.71 -8.87 39.90
CA LEU A 422 21.80 -8.62 38.47
C LEU A 422 22.98 -9.40 37.83
N SER A 423 24.14 -9.41 38.52
CA SER A 423 25.30 -10.16 38.07
C SER A 423 25.02 -11.67 37.95
N ARG A 424 24.39 -12.26 38.97
CA ARG A 424 24.02 -13.70 39.00
C ARG A 424 22.96 -14.02 37.93
N ALA A 425 21.91 -13.18 37.82
CA ALA A 425 20.89 -13.36 36.83
C ALA A 425 21.46 -13.27 35.41
N ALA A 426 22.29 -12.30 35.12
CA ALA A 426 22.95 -12.13 33.85
C ALA A 426 23.92 -13.27 33.51
N ALA A 427 24.63 -13.81 34.54
CA ALA A 427 25.52 -14.97 34.36
C ALA A 427 24.73 -16.20 33.90
N LEU A 428 23.59 -16.50 34.54
CA LEU A 428 22.72 -17.63 34.23
C LEU A 428 22.06 -17.50 32.85
N GLU A 429 21.65 -16.29 32.50
CA GLU A 429 20.97 -16.00 31.22
C GLU A 429 21.91 -15.65 30.06
N SER A 430 23.22 -15.68 30.29
CA SER A 430 24.25 -15.25 29.31
C SER A 430 24.19 -15.96 27.96
N ARG A 431 23.58 -17.13 27.87
CA ARG A 431 23.42 -17.94 26.65
C ARG A 431 21.96 -18.13 26.23
N SER A 432 21.03 -17.43 26.86
CA SER A 432 19.60 -17.54 26.61
C SER A 432 19.14 -16.51 25.58
N ASN A 433 18.34 -16.97 24.62
CA ASN A 433 17.65 -16.09 23.64
C ASN A 433 16.25 -15.67 24.09
N HIS A 434 15.84 -16.03 25.32
CA HIS A 434 14.52 -15.70 25.83
C HIS A 434 14.35 -14.18 26.00
N PRO A 435 13.18 -13.58 25.67
CA PRO A 435 12.97 -12.13 25.81
C PRO A 435 13.28 -11.58 27.21
N LEU A 436 12.93 -12.32 28.28
CA LEU A 436 13.24 -11.94 29.64
C LEU A 436 14.73 -11.95 29.94
N ALA A 437 15.48 -12.90 29.37
CA ALA A 437 16.93 -12.98 29.46
C ALA A 437 17.58 -11.75 28.80
N LYS A 438 17.13 -11.39 27.60
CA LYS A 438 17.59 -10.19 26.89
C LYS A 438 17.36 -8.93 27.73
N ALA A 439 16.19 -8.81 28.38
CA ALA A 439 15.89 -7.69 29.27
C ALA A 439 16.93 -7.56 30.40
N ILE A 440 17.28 -8.67 31.06
CA ILE A 440 18.28 -8.71 32.13
C ILE A 440 19.66 -8.36 31.59
N LEU A 441 20.05 -8.91 30.44
CA LEU A 441 21.36 -8.65 29.85
C LEU A 441 21.52 -7.19 29.40
N ASN A 442 20.50 -6.62 28.77
CA ASN A 442 20.49 -5.22 28.35
C ASN A 442 20.55 -4.27 29.57
N TYR A 443 19.79 -4.59 30.63
CA TYR A 443 19.83 -3.79 31.85
C TYR A 443 21.20 -3.82 32.52
N LYS A 444 21.82 -5.03 32.57
CA LYS A 444 23.21 -5.21 33.05
C LYS A 444 24.22 -4.33 32.27
N GLU A 445 24.08 -4.29 30.92
CA GLU A 445 24.96 -3.47 30.08
C GLU A 445 24.78 -1.97 30.36
N THR A 446 23.54 -1.54 30.57
CA THR A 446 23.21 -0.15 30.89
C THR A 446 23.81 0.27 32.25
N GLU A 447 23.76 -0.63 33.24
CA GLU A 447 24.36 -0.40 34.56
C GLU A 447 25.91 -0.57 34.57
N GLY A 448 26.52 -1.01 33.46
CA GLY A 448 27.97 -1.17 33.33
C GLY A 448 28.55 -2.31 34.15
N ILE A 449 27.79 -3.31 34.53
CA ILE A 449 28.20 -4.43 35.37
C ILE A 449 28.91 -5.49 34.52
N ALA A 450 30.20 -5.72 34.80
CA ALA A 450 30.96 -6.81 34.19
C ALA A 450 30.66 -8.14 34.88
N THR A 451 30.24 -9.15 34.12
CA THR A 451 29.88 -10.46 34.66
C THR A 451 30.41 -11.58 33.76
N ALA A 452 31.02 -12.60 34.36
CA ALA A 452 31.38 -13.84 33.68
C ALA A 452 30.13 -14.72 33.47
N SER A 453 30.14 -15.57 32.43
CA SER A 453 29.10 -16.60 32.23
C SER A 453 29.10 -17.60 33.37
N ALA A 454 27.92 -18.08 33.75
CA ALA A 454 27.83 -19.24 34.64
C ALA A 454 28.27 -20.52 33.89
N GLU A 455 28.75 -21.49 34.70
CA GLU A 455 29.11 -22.82 34.23
C GLU A 455 27.91 -23.79 34.42
N GLU A 456 27.92 -24.93 33.73
CA GLU A 456 26.91 -26.00 33.84
C GLU A 456 25.44 -25.52 33.74
N ILE A 457 25.21 -24.56 32.85
CA ILE A 457 23.87 -24.00 32.67
C ILE A 457 22.90 -25.07 32.14
N THR A 458 21.83 -25.30 32.90
CA THR A 458 20.75 -26.24 32.55
C THR A 458 19.43 -25.50 32.48
N VAL A 459 18.78 -25.50 31.30
CA VAL A 459 17.47 -24.94 31.10
C VAL A 459 16.40 -25.90 31.56
N LEU A 460 15.50 -25.44 32.42
CA LEU A 460 14.32 -26.19 32.90
C LEU A 460 13.08 -25.71 32.16
N PRO A 461 12.57 -26.45 31.16
CA PRO A 461 11.46 -26.00 30.32
C PRO A 461 10.24 -25.58 31.13
N GLY A 462 9.77 -24.31 30.89
CA GLY A 462 8.62 -23.72 31.57
C GLY A 462 8.85 -23.34 33.05
N LYS A 463 10.06 -23.49 33.60
CA LYS A 463 10.38 -23.18 35.00
C LYS A 463 11.46 -22.11 35.13
N GLY A 464 12.57 -22.24 34.39
CA GLY A 464 13.69 -21.32 34.49
C GLY A 464 15.02 -21.95 34.09
N VAL A 465 16.10 -21.53 34.72
CA VAL A 465 17.48 -21.98 34.46
C VAL A 465 18.22 -22.19 35.78
N THR A 466 19.15 -23.16 35.79
CA THR A 466 20.07 -23.42 36.89
C THR A 466 21.50 -23.40 36.35
N GLY A 467 22.49 -23.11 37.21
CA GLY A 467 23.88 -23.14 36.83
C GLY A 467 24.82 -22.74 37.96
N LEU A 468 26.11 -23.05 37.79
CA LEU A 468 27.18 -22.72 38.71
C LEU A 468 27.73 -21.32 38.44
N PHE A 469 27.70 -20.44 39.44
CA PHE A 469 28.30 -19.13 39.38
C PHE A 469 29.25 -18.93 40.59
N ASN A 470 30.52 -18.71 40.32
CA ASN A 470 31.56 -18.61 41.33
C ASN A 470 31.59 -19.82 42.29
N GLY A 471 31.39 -21.04 41.76
CA GLY A 471 31.43 -22.30 42.50
C GLY A 471 30.21 -22.57 43.38
N ASN A 472 29.13 -21.80 43.25
CA ASN A 472 27.86 -22.01 43.95
C ASN A 472 26.71 -22.22 42.97
N ASP A 473 25.80 -23.11 43.34
CA ASP A 473 24.57 -23.37 42.57
C ASP A 473 23.57 -22.24 42.75
N PHE A 474 23.12 -21.71 41.63
CA PHE A 474 22.04 -20.74 41.58
C PHE A 474 20.95 -21.20 40.61
N TRP A 475 19.73 -20.78 40.88
CA TRP A 475 18.59 -20.94 40.00
C TRP A 475 17.93 -19.59 39.76
N LEU A 476 17.34 -19.44 38.57
CA LEU A 476 16.55 -18.29 38.17
C LEU A 476 15.30 -18.83 37.49
N GLY A 477 14.11 -18.34 37.90
CA GLY A 477 12.86 -18.89 37.36
C GLY A 477 11.61 -18.08 37.71
N SER A 478 10.47 -18.57 37.22
CA SER A 478 9.16 -17.98 37.48
C SER A 478 8.75 -18.15 38.94
N ARG A 479 7.77 -17.36 39.40
CA ARG A 479 7.17 -17.53 40.72
C ARG A 479 6.62 -18.94 40.96
N ARG A 480 6.08 -19.57 39.91
CA ARG A 480 5.65 -20.97 39.99
C ARG A 480 6.81 -21.90 40.39
N TYR A 481 7.99 -21.69 39.83
CA TYR A 481 9.17 -22.48 40.15
C TYR A 481 9.67 -22.20 41.58
N LEU A 482 9.56 -20.94 42.04
CA LEU A 482 9.83 -20.56 43.44
C LEU A 482 8.92 -21.33 44.42
N LEU A 483 7.62 -21.43 44.14
CA LEU A 483 6.65 -22.20 44.93
C LEU A 483 6.97 -23.68 44.95
N GLU A 484 7.32 -24.29 43.80
CA GLU A 484 7.70 -25.69 43.71
C GLU A 484 8.96 -26.02 44.54
N ARG A 485 9.87 -25.05 44.68
CA ARG A 485 11.06 -25.20 45.55
C ARG A 485 10.76 -25.01 47.04
N GLY A 486 9.58 -24.56 47.39
CA GLY A 486 9.20 -24.37 48.81
C GLY A 486 10.00 -23.26 49.51
N GLN A 487 10.57 -22.31 48.78
CA GLN A 487 11.41 -21.26 49.33
C GLN A 487 10.69 -19.90 49.44
N GLU A 488 9.40 -19.83 49.10
CA GLU A 488 8.60 -18.60 49.22
C GLU A 488 8.29 -18.30 50.69
N THR A 489 8.71 -17.12 51.15
CA THR A 489 8.36 -16.59 52.46
C THR A 489 7.16 -15.63 52.33
N PRO A 490 6.43 -15.33 53.44
CA PRO A 490 5.33 -14.35 53.40
C PRO A 490 5.73 -13.00 52.82
N GLU A 491 6.91 -12.50 53.16
CA GLU A 491 7.47 -11.24 52.66
C GLU A 491 7.73 -11.26 51.13
N ILE A 492 8.34 -12.36 50.65
CA ILE A 492 8.61 -12.56 49.20
C ILE A 492 7.30 -12.70 48.44
N SER A 493 6.31 -13.40 48.99
CA SER A 493 5.00 -13.59 48.40
C SER A 493 4.22 -12.27 48.30
N GLU A 494 4.23 -11.44 49.32
CA GLU A 494 3.58 -10.13 49.34
C GLU A 494 4.20 -9.21 48.27
N GLN A 495 5.54 -9.14 48.22
CA GLN A 495 6.25 -8.32 47.23
C GLN A 495 5.99 -8.83 45.80
N ALA A 496 6.06 -10.14 45.58
CA ALA A 496 5.79 -10.71 44.26
C ALA A 496 4.35 -10.45 43.80
N MET A 497 3.36 -10.63 44.70
CA MET A 497 1.95 -10.33 44.39
C MET A 497 1.73 -8.85 44.10
N ALA A 498 2.35 -7.94 44.85
CA ALA A 498 2.24 -6.50 44.59
C ALA A 498 2.77 -6.12 43.22
N LEU A 499 3.90 -6.70 42.77
CA LEU A 499 4.47 -6.50 41.45
C LEU A 499 3.58 -7.10 40.34
N GLU A 500 3.08 -8.33 40.54
CA GLU A 500 2.18 -8.96 39.56
C GLU A 500 0.87 -8.20 39.40
N GLN A 501 0.34 -7.63 40.48
CA GLN A 501 -0.87 -6.77 40.46
C GLN A 501 -0.69 -5.48 39.66
N THR A 502 0.56 -5.00 39.53
CA THR A 502 0.88 -3.84 38.68
C THR A 502 1.26 -4.23 37.24
N GLY A 503 1.08 -5.51 36.87
CA GLY A 503 1.27 -5.99 35.51
C GLY A 503 2.68 -6.37 35.16
N GLN A 504 3.53 -6.56 36.15
CA GLN A 504 4.93 -6.94 35.96
C GLN A 504 5.10 -8.46 36.02
N SER A 505 5.99 -9.00 35.21
CA SER A 505 6.44 -10.38 35.32
C SER A 505 7.53 -10.46 36.39
N VAL A 506 7.36 -11.39 37.33
CA VAL A 506 8.34 -11.57 38.43
C VAL A 506 9.23 -12.77 38.14
N ILE A 507 10.52 -12.53 38.19
CA ILE A 507 11.58 -13.54 38.08
C ILE A 507 12.27 -13.62 39.43
N ALA A 508 12.26 -14.82 40.02
CA ALA A 508 12.95 -15.10 41.28
C ALA A 508 14.35 -15.66 41.02
N ILE A 509 15.31 -15.26 41.80
CA ILE A 509 16.66 -15.81 41.82
C ILE A 509 17.01 -16.30 43.22
N GLY A 510 17.59 -17.48 43.33
CA GLY A 510 17.99 -18.05 44.60
C GLY A 510 19.06 -19.13 44.48
N ASN A 511 19.44 -19.70 45.61
CA ASN A 511 20.31 -20.87 45.73
C ASN A 511 19.57 -22.02 46.44
N ASP A 512 20.25 -23.08 46.82
CA ASP A 512 19.61 -24.18 47.52
C ASP A 512 19.13 -23.84 48.94
N ARG A 513 19.59 -22.75 49.53
CA ARG A 513 19.31 -22.35 50.91
C ARG A 513 18.20 -21.32 51.02
N HIS A 514 18.18 -20.33 50.14
CA HIS A 514 17.25 -19.20 50.20
C HIS A 514 17.11 -18.47 48.86
N VAL A 515 16.07 -17.66 48.76
CA VAL A 515 15.86 -16.70 47.66
C VAL A 515 16.77 -15.52 47.88
N CYS A 516 17.55 -15.15 46.86
CA CYS A 516 18.41 -13.99 46.87
C CYS A 516 17.65 -12.69 46.57
N GLY A 517 16.61 -12.76 45.73
CA GLY A 517 15.79 -11.63 45.37
C GLY A 517 14.83 -11.88 44.22
N LEU A 518 14.11 -10.82 43.87
CA LEU A 518 13.19 -10.78 42.74
C LEU A 518 13.68 -9.73 41.73
N ILE A 519 13.46 -10.02 40.45
CA ILE A 519 13.63 -9.07 39.35
C ILE A 519 12.25 -8.92 38.69
N SER A 520 11.77 -7.69 38.60
CA SER A 520 10.53 -7.40 37.87
C SER A 520 10.83 -6.94 36.46
N VAL A 521 10.04 -7.44 35.51
CA VAL A 521 10.16 -7.14 34.10
C VAL A 521 8.78 -6.82 33.54
N ALA A 522 8.67 -5.76 32.79
CA ALA A 522 7.43 -5.39 32.13
C ALA A 522 7.65 -4.91 30.70
N ASP A 523 6.68 -5.18 29.85
CA ASP A 523 6.61 -4.61 28.52
C ASP A 523 6.05 -3.18 28.64
N GLN A 524 6.85 -2.19 28.23
CA GLN A 524 6.50 -0.78 28.42
C GLN A 524 5.56 -0.29 27.31
N SER A 525 4.57 0.49 27.70
CA SER A 525 3.74 1.23 26.77
C SER A 525 4.60 2.17 25.93
N ARG A 526 4.29 2.27 24.62
CA ARG A 526 4.97 3.20 23.73
C ARG A 526 4.86 4.63 24.27
N PRO A 527 5.92 5.43 24.29
CA PRO A 527 5.90 6.80 24.84
C PRO A 527 4.81 7.68 24.21
N GLU A 528 4.56 7.53 22.91
CA GLU A 528 3.63 8.34 22.16
C GLU A 528 2.18 7.82 22.20
N ILE A 529 1.93 6.66 22.80
CA ILE A 529 0.62 6.00 22.69
C ILE A 529 -0.52 6.86 23.22
N LYS A 530 -0.32 7.53 24.36
CA LYS A 530 -1.34 8.37 24.97
C LYS A 530 -1.74 9.55 24.09
N SER A 531 -0.78 10.22 23.48
CA SER A 531 -1.03 11.33 22.55
C SER A 531 -1.67 10.83 21.26
N THR A 532 -1.28 9.65 20.78
CA THR A 532 -1.86 9.00 19.60
C THR A 532 -3.34 8.66 19.83
N LEU A 533 -3.70 8.05 20.98
CA LEU A 533 -5.08 7.74 21.31
C LEU A 533 -5.94 9.01 21.44
N GLN A 534 -5.39 10.09 21.99
CA GLN A 534 -6.07 11.39 22.05
C GLN A 534 -6.32 11.95 20.63
N SER A 535 -5.34 11.86 19.74
CA SER A 535 -5.49 12.30 18.35
C SER A 535 -6.54 11.48 17.59
N LEU A 536 -6.63 10.17 17.83
CA LEU A 536 -7.68 9.31 17.27
C LEU A 536 -9.07 9.72 17.77
N ARG A 537 -9.23 10.06 19.05
CA ARG A 537 -10.50 10.59 19.58
C ARG A 537 -10.87 11.93 18.93
N GLN A 538 -9.91 12.83 18.76
CA GLN A 538 -10.14 14.12 18.06
C GLN A 538 -10.53 13.91 16.60
N SER A 539 -10.06 12.83 15.98
CA SER A 539 -10.44 12.44 14.60
C SER A 539 -11.82 11.78 14.51
N GLY A 540 -12.54 11.63 15.64
CA GLY A 540 -13.93 11.13 15.66
C GLY A 540 -14.09 9.68 16.09
N ILE A 541 -13.03 8.97 16.47
CA ILE A 541 -13.14 7.60 17.02
C ILE A 541 -13.76 7.65 18.41
N LYS A 542 -14.86 6.90 18.60
CA LYS A 542 -15.67 6.94 19.83
C LYS A 542 -15.25 5.87 20.83
N HIS A 543 -14.79 4.72 20.37
CA HIS A 543 -14.48 3.56 21.21
C HIS A 543 -13.08 3.05 20.92
N LEU A 544 -12.23 3.00 21.94
CA LEU A 544 -10.88 2.47 21.91
C LEU A 544 -10.82 1.26 22.85
N VAL A 545 -10.59 0.08 22.30
CA VAL A 545 -10.72 -1.21 22.98
C VAL A 545 -9.39 -1.94 22.95
N MET A 546 -8.97 -2.57 24.04
CA MET A 546 -7.80 -3.45 24.09
C MET A 546 -8.20 -4.91 24.10
N LEU A 547 -7.51 -5.72 23.30
CA LEU A 547 -7.61 -7.19 23.31
C LEU A 547 -6.26 -7.76 23.74
N THR A 548 -6.23 -8.59 24.77
CA THR A 548 -4.98 -9.17 25.28
C THR A 548 -5.18 -10.56 25.88
N GLY A 549 -4.15 -11.41 25.79
CA GLY A 549 -4.08 -12.68 26.52
C GLY A 549 -3.69 -12.55 27.99
N ASP A 550 -3.34 -11.35 28.47
CA ASP A 550 -2.96 -11.10 29.85
C ASP A 550 -4.16 -11.23 30.79
N ASN A 551 -3.87 -11.33 32.08
CA ASN A 551 -4.90 -11.30 33.11
C ASN A 551 -5.60 -9.93 33.18
N LEU A 552 -6.83 -9.93 33.70
CA LEU A 552 -7.69 -8.76 33.73
C LEU A 552 -7.08 -7.59 34.50
N VAL A 553 -6.42 -7.84 35.62
CA VAL A 553 -5.86 -6.80 36.50
C VAL A 553 -4.76 -6.01 35.78
N THR A 554 -3.84 -6.72 35.14
CA THR A 554 -2.76 -6.13 34.34
C THR A 554 -3.33 -5.31 33.18
N ALA A 555 -4.28 -5.89 32.47
CA ALA A 555 -4.89 -5.27 31.30
C ALA A 555 -5.64 -3.98 31.65
N GLU A 556 -6.43 -3.99 32.73
CA GLU A 556 -7.13 -2.80 33.22
C GLU A 556 -6.16 -1.70 33.70
N HIS A 557 -5.06 -2.09 34.37
CA HIS A 557 -4.05 -1.12 34.80
C HIS A 557 -3.48 -0.34 33.63
N ILE A 558 -3.04 -1.05 32.59
CA ILE A 558 -2.50 -0.45 31.37
C ILE A 558 -3.56 0.41 30.66
N ALA A 559 -4.78 -0.10 30.51
CA ALA A 559 -5.87 0.60 29.84
C ALA A 559 -6.20 1.95 30.51
N ARG A 560 -6.28 1.97 31.84
CA ARG A 560 -6.49 3.22 32.62
C ARG A 560 -5.32 4.20 32.42
N GLN A 561 -4.08 3.70 32.43
CA GLN A 561 -2.88 4.52 32.26
C GLN A 561 -2.85 5.23 30.92
N ILE A 562 -3.21 4.56 29.82
CA ILE A 562 -3.16 5.11 28.47
C ILE A 562 -4.50 5.70 27.98
N GLY A 563 -5.61 5.47 28.71
CA GLY A 563 -6.91 6.09 28.44
C GLY A 563 -7.77 5.33 27.44
N LEU A 564 -7.85 4.00 27.52
CA LEU A 564 -8.77 3.16 26.74
C LEU A 564 -10.13 3.06 27.42
N ASP A 565 -11.17 2.74 26.65
CA ASP A 565 -12.57 2.69 27.15
C ASP A 565 -12.95 1.29 27.64
N GLU A 566 -12.46 0.23 26.97
CA GLU A 566 -12.87 -1.14 27.21
C GLU A 566 -11.67 -2.09 27.08
N VAL A 567 -11.70 -3.17 27.84
CA VAL A 567 -10.65 -4.20 27.86
C VAL A 567 -11.27 -5.57 27.80
N HIS A 568 -10.76 -6.41 26.91
CA HIS A 568 -10.99 -7.84 26.91
C HIS A 568 -9.67 -8.54 27.22
N ALA A 569 -9.60 -9.12 28.42
CA ALA A 569 -8.44 -9.84 28.93
C ALA A 569 -8.61 -11.34 28.77
N GLU A 570 -7.52 -12.11 28.93
CA GLU A 570 -7.48 -13.58 28.85
C GLU A 570 -8.02 -14.15 27.53
N VAL A 571 -7.84 -13.39 26.43
CA VAL A 571 -8.43 -13.66 25.12
C VAL A 571 -7.49 -14.56 24.31
N LEU A 572 -7.96 -15.71 23.85
CA LEU A 572 -7.27 -16.54 22.89
C LEU A 572 -7.41 -15.98 21.45
N PRO A 573 -6.52 -16.35 20.50
CA PRO A 573 -6.60 -15.87 19.13
C PRO A 573 -7.95 -16.11 18.44
N ALA A 574 -8.62 -17.23 18.73
CA ALA A 574 -9.96 -17.54 18.21
C ALA A 574 -11.03 -16.58 18.77
N ASP A 575 -10.94 -16.26 20.05
CA ASP A 575 -11.89 -15.38 20.73
C ASP A 575 -11.79 -13.93 20.22
N LYS A 576 -10.58 -13.48 19.86
CA LYS A 576 -10.36 -12.17 19.23
C LYS A 576 -11.23 -11.99 17.99
N VAL A 577 -11.34 -13.03 17.13
CA VAL A 577 -12.18 -13.01 15.93
C VAL A 577 -13.65 -12.82 16.26
N GLU A 578 -14.13 -13.50 17.31
CA GLU A 578 -15.52 -13.40 17.75
C GLU A 578 -15.82 -12.01 18.35
N ILE A 579 -14.91 -11.48 19.18
CA ILE A 579 -15.04 -10.15 19.77
C ILE A 579 -15.10 -9.10 18.67
N ILE A 580 -14.16 -9.12 17.70
CA ILE A 580 -14.19 -8.20 16.55
C ILE A 580 -15.49 -8.35 15.77
N GLY A 581 -15.99 -9.58 15.56
CA GLY A 581 -17.28 -9.80 14.91
C GLY A 581 -18.47 -9.20 15.67
N ARG A 582 -18.45 -9.22 17.01
CA ARG A 582 -19.46 -8.55 17.87
C ARG A 582 -19.33 -7.03 17.80
N MET A 583 -18.10 -6.49 17.88
CA MET A 583 -17.83 -5.06 17.75
C MET A 583 -18.31 -4.50 16.40
N VAL A 584 -18.07 -5.22 15.29
CA VAL A 584 -18.55 -4.81 13.96
C VAL A 584 -20.09 -4.74 13.91
N LYS A 585 -20.79 -5.68 14.56
CA LYS A 585 -22.26 -5.62 14.66
C LYS A 585 -22.74 -4.46 15.53
N GLN A 586 -22.03 -4.14 16.60
CA GLN A 586 -22.40 -3.13 17.59
C GLN A 586 -22.06 -1.71 17.12
N TYR A 587 -20.85 -1.49 16.60
CA TYR A 587 -20.33 -0.16 16.24
C TYR A 587 -20.35 0.13 14.75
N GLY A 588 -20.63 -0.87 13.90
CA GLY A 588 -20.69 -0.76 12.45
C GLY A 588 -19.32 -0.83 11.80
N HIS A 589 -18.52 0.21 11.91
CA HIS A 589 -17.19 0.27 11.30
C HIS A 589 -16.09 0.20 12.36
N VAL A 590 -15.32 -0.88 12.33
CA VAL A 590 -14.28 -1.21 13.32
C VAL A 590 -12.95 -1.47 12.63
N ALA A 591 -11.88 -0.87 13.16
CA ALA A 591 -10.52 -1.28 12.84
C ALA A 591 -9.96 -2.24 13.90
N MET A 592 -9.07 -3.14 13.48
CA MET A 592 -8.21 -3.93 14.35
C MET A 592 -6.76 -3.62 14.02
N ILE A 593 -5.95 -3.34 15.07
CA ILE A 593 -4.51 -3.09 14.97
C ILE A 593 -3.79 -4.16 15.78
N GLY A 594 -2.83 -4.85 15.16
CA GLY A 594 -2.07 -5.94 15.79
C GLY A 594 -0.77 -6.27 15.06
N ASP A 595 -0.04 -7.29 15.52
CA ASP A 595 1.29 -7.69 15.00
C ASP A 595 1.25 -8.40 13.63
N GLY A 596 0.09 -8.74 13.14
CA GLY A 596 -0.11 -9.37 11.82
C GLY A 596 0.08 -10.88 11.78
N ILE A 597 0.76 -11.50 12.72
CA ILE A 597 0.99 -12.96 12.73
C ILE A 597 -0.11 -13.66 13.55
N ASN A 598 -0.20 -13.35 14.82
CA ASN A 598 -1.18 -13.96 15.72
C ASN A 598 -2.58 -13.40 15.51
N ASP A 599 -2.68 -12.15 15.07
CA ASP A 599 -3.92 -11.42 14.89
C ASP A 599 -4.49 -11.47 13.48
N ALA A 600 -3.81 -12.14 12.52
CA ALA A 600 -4.22 -12.19 11.11
C ALA A 600 -5.71 -12.55 10.90
N PRO A 601 -6.31 -13.52 11.61
CA PRO A 601 -7.73 -13.82 11.50
C PRO A 601 -8.63 -12.68 12.01
N ALA A 602 -8.25 -12.02 13.11
CA ALA A 602 -8.98 -10.89 13.69
C ALA A 602 -8.87 -9.64 12.80
N LEU A 603 -7.67 -9.35 12.27
CA LEU A 603 -7.43 -8.30 11.28
C LEU A 603 -8.29 -8.51 10.02
N GLY A 604 -8.40 -9.76 9.54
CA GLY A 604 -9.24 -10.11 8.40
C GLY A 604 -10.74 -10.01 8.67
N ARG A 605 -11.17 -10.07 9.94
CA ARG A 605 -12.58 -9.96 10.37
C ARG A 605 -13.06 -8.52 10.51
N ALA A 606 -12.18 -7.59 10.83
CA ALA A 606 -12.47 -6.17 10.94
C ALA A 606 -12.78 -5.51 9.59
N ASN A 607 -13.43 -4.36 9.59
CA ASN A 607 -13.63 -3.54 8.37
C ASN A 607 -12.29 -3.00 7.86
N LEU A 608 -11.37 -2.68 8.77
CA LEU A 608 -10.01 -2.27 8.48
C LEU A 608 -9.04 -3.02 9.40
N GLY A 609 -8.19 -3.88 8.84
CA GLY A 609 -7.08 -4.52 9.55
C GLY A 609 -5.79 -3.75 9.31
N ILE A 610 -5.07 -3.41 10.38
CA ILE A 610 -3.78 -2.72 10.34
C ILE A 610 -2.75 -3.60 11.05
N ALA A 611 -1.75 -4.06 10.32
CA ALA A 611 -0.60 -4.78 10.88
C ALA A 611 0.53 -3.78 11.16
N MET A 612 1.09 -3.85 12.36
CA MET A 612 2.22 -3.05 12.81
C MET A 612 3.54 -3.73 12.41
#